data_f55bcaa87ec4af441fb45bb4db25a249
#
_entry.id   f55bcaa87ec4af441fb45bb4db25a249
#
_cell.length_a   1.000
_cell.length_b   1.000
_cell.length_c   1.000
_cell.angle_alpha   90.00
_cell.angle_beta   90.00
_cell.angle_gamma   90.00
#
_symmetry.space_group_name_H-M   'P 1'
#
loop_
_entity.id
_entity.type
_entity.pdbx_description
1 polymer ?
#
loop_
_entity_poly.entity_id
_entity_poly.type
_entity_poly.pdbx_seq_one_letter_code
_entity_poly.pdbx_strand_id
1 'polypeptide(L)'
;TDKEAIHELPQVLFTGRIIVITSEKKAEKAVDFLLKQSILGVDTETRPVFRKGQSYKVSLLQVATHDTCFLFRLNILGITPSIKRLLENTETKMIGLSWHDDLLALHKRSDFKKGNFIDLQDIIGDLGIKDLSLQKLYANIFRQKISKRQRLTNWNNETLSEKQKQYAATDAWACIQLYEEIMRLKVSGDYQLSLIHIS
;
A
#
# COMPACT_ATOMS: atom_id res chain seq x y z
N THR A 1 -12.36 -4.02 -17.24
CA THR A 1 -11.15 -4.19 -18.05
C THR A 1 -10.70 -5.62 -17.96
N ASP A 2 -10.57 -6.24 -19.10
CA ASP A 2 -10.14 -7.61 -19.26
C ASP A 2 -8.68 -7.78 -18.79
N LYS A 3 -8.36 -8.93 -18.19
CA LYS A 3 -7.01 -9.28 -17.77
C LYS A 3 -5.99 -9.21 -18.91
N GLU A 4 -6.41 -9.62 -20.12
CA GLU A 4 -5.55 -9.57 -21.31
C GLU A 4 -5.23 -8.14 -21.72
N ALA A 5 -6.22 -7.24 -21.68
CA ALA A 5 -6.00 -5.83 -21.97
C ALA A 5 -5.03 -5.18 -20.99
N ILE A 6 -5.13 -5.52 -19.70
CA ILE A 6 -4.20 -5.03 -18.67
C ILE A 6 -2.80 -5.58 -18.93
N HIS A 7 -2.68 -6.85 -19.30
CA HIS A 7 -1.38 -7.50 -19.53
C HIS A 7 -0.55 -6.80 -20.61
N GLU A 8 -1.18 -6.20 -21.59
CA GLU A 8 -0.51 -5.50 -22.69
C GLU A 8 -0.09 -4.08 -22.37
N LEU A 9 -0.53 -3.53 -21.23
CA LEU A 9 -0.17 -2.17 -20.85
C LEU A 9 1.30 -2.08 -20.42
N PRO A 10 1.93 -0.91 -20.58
CA PRO A 10 3.28 -0.71 -20.08
C PRO A 10 3.29 -0.84 -18.56
N GLN A 11 4.33 -1.46 -18.03
CA GLN A 11 4.47 -1.67 -16.59
C GLN A 11 4.99 -0.42 -15.90
N VAL A 12 4.37 -0.07 -14.77
CA VAL A 12 4.87 0.97 -13.88
C VAL A 12 5.66 0.34 -12.74
N LEU A 13 6.73 0.99 -12.34
CA LEU A 13 7.55 0.62 -11.19
C LEU A 13 7.89 1.89 -10.41
N PHE A 14 7.87 1.76 -9.09
CA PHE A 14 8.38 2.83 -8.23
C PHE A 14 9.87 3.00 -8.49
N THR A 15 10.28 4.22 -8.81
CA THR A 15 11.68 4.55 -9.15
C THR A 15 12.37 5.36 -8.06
N GLY A 16 11.68 5.62 -6.95
CA GLY A 16 12.24 6.35 -5.84
C GLY A 16 13.14 5.51 -4.95
N ARG A 17 13.49 6.08 -3.82
CA ARG A 17 14.37 5.44 -2.84
C ARG A 17 13.58 4.44 -2.00
N ILE A 18 14.15 3.26 -1.80
CA ILE A 18 13.54 2.21 -0.96
C ILE A 18 14.46 1.94 0.21
N ILE A 19 13.93 2.04 1.43
CA ILE A 19 14.69 1.88 2.67
C ILE A 19 14.05 0.75 3.49
N VAL A 20 14.80 -0.32 3.72
CA VAL A 20 14.36 -1.45 4.56
C VAL A 20 14.69 -1.14 6.02
N ILE A 21 13.71 -1.28 6.90
CA ILE A 21 13.84 -0.98 8.33
C ILE A 21 13.74 -2.27 9.13
N THR A 22 14.81 -2.57 9.88
CA THR A 22 14.93 -3.79 10.69
C THR A 22 15.31 -3.51 12.15
N SER A 23 15.43 -2.25 12.57
CA SER A 23 15.72 -1.88 13.95
C SER A 23 14.83 -0.74 14.41
N GLU A 24 14.53 -0.69 15.71
CA GLU A 24 13.69 0.38 16.28
C GLU A 24 14.35 1.75 16.15
N LYS A 25 15.66 1.83 16.31
CA LYS A 25 16.39 3.10 16.16
C LYS A 25 16.17 3.71 14.77
N LYS A 26 16.26 2.87 13.72
CA LYS A 26 16.00 3.32 12.34
C LYS A 26 14.52 3.58 12.11
N ALA A 27 13.64 2.79 12.74
CA ALA A 27 12.20 3.00 12.66
C ALA A 27 11.80 4.36 13.26
N GLU A 28 12.37 4.76 14.39
CA GLU A 28 12.11 6.08 14.97
C GLU A 28 12.44 7.21 14.01
N LYS A 29 13.62 7.15 13.38
CA LYS A 29 14.04 8.16 12.39
C LYS A 29 13.11 8.19 11.19
N ALA A 30 12.75 7.02 10.69
CA ALA A 30 11.83 6.91 9.55
C ALA A 30 10.46 7.49 9.90
N VAL A 31 9.91 7.15 11.06
CA VAL A 31 8.61 7.66 11.52
C VAL A 31 8.64 9.17 11.71
N ASP A 32 9.71 9.72 12.29
CA ASP A 32 9.85 11.17 12.43
C ASP A 32 9.80 11.88 11.07
N PHE A 33 10.45 11.30 10.08
CA PHE A 33 10.40 11.81 8.70
C PHE A 33 8.99 11.69 8.11
N LEU A 34 8.38 10.53 8.24
CA LEU A 34 7.06 10.25 7.66
C LEU A 34 5.96 11.13 8.26
N LEU A 35 6.02 11.41 9.56
CA LEU A 35 5.01 12.23 10.22
C LEU A 35 5.10 13.73 9.88
N LYS A 36 6.12 14.14 9.16
CA LYS A 36 6.23 15.49 8.61
C LYS A 36 5.56 15.62 7.23
N GLN A 37 5.16 14.51 6.63
CA GLN A 37 4.51 14.49 5.33
C GLN A 37 3.00 14.77 5.50
N SER A 38 2.38 15.37 4.49
CA SER A 38 0.93 15.58 4.48
C SER A 38 0.17 14.34 4.04
N ILE A 39 0.79 13.49 3.23
CA ILE A 39 0.17 12.30 2.64
C ILE A 39 1.18 11.16 2.57
N LEU A 40 0.71 9.95 2.85
CA LEU A 40 1.48 8.71 2.75
C LEU A 40 0.64 7.66 2.04
N GLY A 41 1.30 6.77 1.29
CA GLY A 41 0.68 5.56 0.79
C GLY A 41 1.06 4.38 1.67
N VAL A 42 0.13 3.48 1.94
CA VAL A 42 0.36 2.34 2.83
C VAL A 42 -0.13 1.04 2.22
N ASP A 43 0.57 -0.03 2.53
CA ASP A 43 0.19 -1.39 2.18
C ASP A 43 0.86 -2.37 3.14
N THR A 44 0.47 -3.62 3.09
CA THR A 44 1.09 -4.70 3.87
C THR A 44 1.34 -5.91 2.99
N GLU A 45 2.32 -6.72 3.39
CA GLU A 45 2.57 -8.03 2.80
C GLU A 45 2.64 -9.07 3.90
N THR A 46 2.11 -10.26 3.61
CA THR A 46 2.12 -11.38 4.55
C THR A 46 2.65 -12.62 3.84
N ARG A 47 3.49 -13.38 4.52
CA ARG A 47 3.95 -14.65 3.99
C ARG A 47 2.76 -15.53 3.64
N PRO A 48 2.66 -16.06 2.41
CA PRO A 48 1.50 -16.85 2.02
C PRO A 48 1.47 -18.21 2.73
N VAL A 49 0.26 -18.71 2.92
CA VAL A 49 0.00 -20.00 3.57
C VAL A 49 -0.42 -21.00 2.50
N PHE A 50 0.29 -22.12 2.41
CA PHE A 50 -0.01 -23.19 1.47
C PHE A 50 -0.46 -24.48 2.17
N ARG A 51 -0.41 -24.51 3.51
CA ARG A 51 -0.84 -25.64 4.32
C ARG A 51 -2.04 -25.27 5.18
N LYS A 52 -3.03 -26.13 5.22
CA LYS A 52 -4.21 -25.98 6.07
C LYS A 52 -3.79 -25.91 7.54
N GLY A 53 -4.38 -24.98 8.28
CA GLY A 53 -4.12 -24.81 9.71
C GLY A 53 -2.92 -23.94 10.07
N GLN A 54 -2.13 -23.46 9.08
CA GLN A 54 -1.08 -22.48 9.32
C GLN A 54 -1.59 -21.06 9.10
N SER A 55 -1.03 -20.10 9.82
CA SER A 55 -1.26 -18.69 9.60
C SER A 55 -0.01 -17.91 9.97
N TYR A 56 0.21 -16.78 9.28
CA TYR A 56 1.31 -15.88 9.58
C TYR A 56 0.77 -14.49 9.84
N LYS A 57 1.39 -13.80 10.78
CA LYS A 57 1.11 -12.38 11.01
C LYS A 57 1.74 -11.55 9.89
N VAL A 58 1.26 -10.33 9.71
CA VAL A 58 1.80 -9.41 8.69
C VAL A 58 3.32 -9.34 8.78
N SER A 59 3.99 -9.58 7.64
CA SER A 59 5.45 -9.60 7.52
C SER A 59 6.05 -8.23 7.30
N LEU A 60 5.37 -7.39 6.52
CA LEU A 60 5.88 -6.12 6.03
C LEU A 60 4.80 -5.05 6.08
N LEU A 61 5.18 -3.87 6.54
CA LEU A 61 4.38 -2.65 6.42
C LEU A 61 5.12 -1.71 5.48
N GLN A 62 4.51 -1.38 4.34
CA GLN A 62 5.07 -0.43 3.40
C GLN A 62 4.47 0.95 3.66
N VAL A 63 5.31 1.97 3.76
CA VAL A 63 4.86 3.36 3.91
C VAL A 63 5.66 4.24 2.95
N ALA A 64 4.98 4.81 1.98
CA ALA A 64 5.59 5.58 0.90
C ALA A 64 5.24 7.06 0.96
N THR A 65 6.20 7.90 0.60
CA THR A 65 6.00 9.27 0.14
C THR A 65 5.99 9.24 -1.39
N HIS A 66 5.95 10.41 -2.05
CA HIS A 66 6.03 10.47 -3.50
C HIS A 66 7.33 9.90 -4.08
N ASP A 67 8.42 9.95 -3.33
CA ASP A 67 9.74 9.59 -3.84
C ASP A 67 10.54 8.62 -2.95
N THR A 68 10.03 8.25 -1.78
CA THR A 68 10.74 7.38 -0.84
C THR A 68 9.74 6.39 -0.22
N CYS A 69 10.11 5.11 -0.19
CA CYS A 69 9.30 4.09 0.47
C CYS A 69 10.09 3.39 1.56
N PHE A 70 9.49 3.32 2.75
CA PHE A 70 10.05 2.59 3.90
C PHE A 70 9.35 1.23 4.00
N LEU A 71 10.16 0.19 4.13
CA LEU A 71 9.70 -1.18 4.30
C LEU A 71 10.02 -1.63 5.72
N PHE A 72 9.03 -1.54 6.60
CA PHE A 72 9.17 -1.98 7.99
C PHE A 72 8.97 -3.48 8.08
N ARG A 73 10.02 -4.22 8.39
CA ARG A 73 9.97 -5.67 8.46
C ARG A 73 9.39 -6.14 9.79
N LEU A 74 8.06 -6.24 9.85
CA LEU A 74 7.33 -6.58 11.08
C LEU A 74 7.63 -8.00 11.58
N ASN A 75 8.02 -8.90 10.70
CA ASN A 75 8.45 -10.24 11.12
C ASN A 75 9.75 -10.21 11.96
N ILE A 76 10.51 -9.13 11.88
CA ILE A 76 11.71 -8.90 12.67
C ILE A 76 11.43 -7.97 13.85
N LEU A 77 10.75 -6.84 13.58
CA LEU A 77 10.53 -5.77 14.56
C LEU A 77 9.30 -5.95 15.44
N GLY A 78 8.25 -6.57 14.90
CA GLY A 78 6.91 -6.39 15.44
C GLY A 78 6.44 -4.95 15.23
N ILE A 79 5.37 -4.57 15.93
CA ILE A 79 4.91 -3.18 15.96
C ILE A 79 5.55 -2.50 17.16
N THR A 80 6.62 -1.77 16.87
CA THR A 80 7.40 -1.05 17.88
C THR A 80 6.67 0.24 18.31
N PRO A 81 7.11 0.90 19.40
CA PRO A 81 6.49 2.17 19.80
C PRO A 81 6.47 3.24 18.72
N SER A 82 7.52 3.35 17.89
CA SER A 82 7.54 4.32 16.81
C SER A 82 6.55 3.96 15.68
N ILE A 83 6.47 2.68 15.32
CA ILE A 83 5.51 2.21 14.30
C ILE A 83 4.07 2.40 14.82
N LYS A 84 3.84 2.12 16.09
CA LYS A 84 2.54 2.38 16.72
C LYS A 84 2.18 3.87 16.65
N ARG A 85 3.13 4.76 16.93
CA ARG A 85 2.93 6.21 16.80
C ARG A 85 2.53 6.60 15.39
N LEU A 86 3.15 6.01 14.37
CA LEU A 86 2.79 6.24 12.98
C LEU A 86 1.35 5.79 12.70
N LEU A 87 1.00 4.57 13.09
CA LEU A 87 -0.33 3.99 12.83
C LEU A 87 -1.45 4.74 13.56
N GLU A 88 -1.15 5.36 14.69
CA GLU A 88 -2.11 6.12 15.51
C GLU A 88 -2.19 7.60 15.16
N ASN A 89 -1.31 8.09 14.28
CA ASN A 89 -1.29 9.52 13.95
C ASN A 89 -2.60 9.96 13.29
N THR A 90 -3.06 11.18 13.63
CA THR A 90 -4.33 11.71 13.15
C THR A 90 -4.21 12.88 12.19
N GLU A 91 -2.99 13.32 11.88
CA GLU A 91 -2.77 14.51 11.04
C GLU A 91 -2.33 14.18 9.61
N THR A 92 -1.40 13.24 9.47
CA THR A 92 -0.94 12.81 8.15
C THR A 92 -1.94 11.82 7.54
N LYS A 93 -2.42 12.10 6.34
CA LYS A 93 -3.31 11.18 5.62
C LYS A 93 -2.53 9.94 5.19
N MET A 94 -3.05 8.78 5.51
CA MET A 94 -2.46 7.49 5.10
C MET A 94 -3.44 6.77 4.17
N ILE A 95 -3.05 6.65 2.91
CA ILE A 95 -3.92 6.14 1.84
C ILE A 95 -3.60 4.68 1.55
N GLY A 96 -4.61 3.82 1.68
CA GLY A 96 -4.52 2.42 1.31
C GLY A 96 -5.71 1.97 0.50
N LEU A 97 -5.65 0.78 -0.06
CA LEU A 97 -6.78 0.16 -0.76
C LEU A 97 -7.21 -1.08 0.02
N SER A 98 -8.52 -1.18 0.30
CA SER A 98 -9.10 -2.25 1.14
C SER A 98 -8.36 -2.35 2.49
N TRP A 99 -7.99 -1.20 3.04
CA TRP A 99 -7.10 -1.10 4.20
C TRP A 99 -7.72 -1.65 5.48
N HIS A 100 -9.04 -1.78 5.53
CA HIS A 100 -9.71 -2.36 6.69
C HIS A 100 -9.19 -3.77 7.02
N ASP A 101 -8.98 -4.60 6.02
CA ASP A 101 -8.47 -5.97 6.22
C ASP A 101 -7.03 -5.95 6.73
N ASP A 102 -6.20 -5.02 6.21
CA ASP A 102 -4.82 -4.85 6.67
C ASP A 102 -4.77 -4.39 8.12
N LEU A 103 -5.67 -3.49 8.52
CA LEU A 103 -5.78 -3.05 9.92
C LEU A 103 -6.13 -4.21 10.85
N LEU A 104 -7.10 -5.06 10.47
CA LEU A 104 -7.45 -6.23 11.25
C LEU A 104 -6.26 -7.19 11.39
N ALA A 105 -5.51 -7.38 10.30
CA ALA A 105 -4.31 -8.22 10.33
C ALA A 105 -3.20 -7.63 11.21
N LEU A 106 -3.00 -6.32 11.16
CA LEU A 106 -2.01 -5.62 11.99
C LEU A 106 -2.36 -5.72 13.49
N HIS A 107 -3.65 -5.67 13.83
CA HIS A 107 -4.10 -5.82 15.21
C HIS A 107 -3.79 -7.20 15.81
N LYS A 108 -3.52 -8.20 15.01
CA LYS A 108 -3.05 -9.50 15.50
C LYS A 108 -1.63 -9.43 16.08
N ARG A 109 -0.86 -8.38 15.72
CA ARG A 109 0.47 -8.15 16.29
C ARG A 109 0.45 -7.28 17.53
N SER A 110 -0.40 -6.27 17.58
CA SER A 110 -0.45 -5.32 18.68
C SER A 110 -1.71 -4.48 18.60
N ASP A 111 -2.21 -4.06 19.75
CA ASP A 111 -3.30 -3.10 19.82
C ASP A 111 -2.78 -1.70 19.56
N PHE A 112 -3.53 -0.94 18.78
CA PHE A 112 -3.28 0.48 18.54
C PHE A 112 -4.59 1.15 18.16
N LYS A 113 -4.66 2.47 18.39
CA LYS A 113 -5.82 3.26 17.95
C LYS A 113 -5.68 3.54 16.46
N LYS A 114 -6.79 3.47 15.75
CA LYS A 114 -6.80 3.77 14.32
C LYS A 114 -6.49 5.25 14.09
N GLY A 115 -5.45 5.52 13.30
CA GLY A 115 -5.07 6.86 12.88
C GLY A 115 -5.87 7.37 11.68
N ASN A 116 -5.31 8.32 10.96
CA ASN A 116 -5.97 8.99 9.83
C ASN A 116 -5.82 8.18 8.53
N PHE A 117 -6.46 7.02 8.47
CA PHE A 117 -6.46 6.18 7.27
C PHE A 117 -7.62 6.53 6.34
N ILE A 118 -7.31 6.62 5.07
CA ILE A 118 -8.27 6.83 4.00
C ILE A 118 -8.21 5.63 3.09
N ASP A 119 -9.32 4.92 2.94
CA ASP A 119 -9.41 3.76 2.06
C ASP A 119 -9.92 4.20 0.69
N LEU A 120 -9.15 3.89 -0.36
CA LEU A 120 -9.54 4.18 -1.73
C LEU A 120 -10.87 3.50 -2.10
N GLN A 121 -11.18 2.35 -1.48
CA GLN A 121 -12.46 1.67 -1.68
C GLN A 121 -13.65 2.58 -1.33
N ASP A 122 -13.54 3.33 -0.23
CA ASP A 122 -14.61 4.24 0.20
C ASP A 122 -14.82 5.38 -0.78
N ILE A 123 -13.72 5.95 -1.31
CA ILE A 123 -13.78 7.03 -2.28
C ILE A 123 -14.38 6.55 -3.61
N ILE A 124 -13.97 5.38 -4.05
CA ILE A 124 -14.48 4.77 -5.29
C ILE A 124 -15.93 4.34 -5.11
N GLY A 125 -16.28 3.84 -3.90
CA GLY A 125 -17.64 3.46 -3.56
C GLY A 125 -18.62 4.61 -3.71
N ASP A 126 -18.23 5.84 -3.36
CA ASP A 126 -19.02 7.05 -3.56
C ASP A 126 -19.30 7.31 -5.04
N LEU A 127 -18.48 6.77 -5.93
CA LEU A 127 -18.67 6.85 -7.38
C LEU A 127 -19.42 5.63 -7.95
N GLY A 128 -19.91 4.73 -7.09
CA GLY A 128 -20.65 3.53 -7.49
C GLY A 128 -19.77 2.35 -7.92
N ILE A 129 -18.47 2.41 -7.71
CA ILE A 129 -17.51 1.35 -8.07
C ILE A 129 -17.22 0.52 -6.82
N LYS A 130 -17.27 -0.81 -6.95
CA LYS A 130 -17.03 -1.75 -5.84
C LYS A 130 -16.01 -2.82 -6.24
N ASP A 131 -15.31 -3.36 -5.24
CA ASP A 131 -14.47 -4.55 -5.35
C ASP A 131 -13.43 -4.48 -6.47
N LEU A 132 -12.80 -3.33 -6.62
CA LEU A 132 -11.78 -3.13 -7.63
C LEU A 132 -10.38 -3.32 -7.02
N SER A 133 -9.57 -4.19 -7.63
CA SER A 133 -8.19 -4.42 -7.19
C SER A 133 -7.32 -3.20 -7.54
N LEU A 134 -6.18 -3.07 -6.82
CA LEU A 134 -5.21 -2.00 -7.07
C LEU A 134 -4.75 -2.01 -8.52
N GLN A 135 -4.48 -3.19 -9.08
CA GLN A 135 -4.00 -3.36 -10.46
C GLN A 135 -5.03 -2.90 -11.47
N LYS A 136 -6.30 -3.27 -11.27
CA LYS A 136 -7.38 -2.86 -12.17
C LYS A 136 -7.64 -1.36 -12.08
N LEU A 137 -7.69 -0.82 -10.86
CA LEU A 137 -7.90 0.62 -10.65
C LEU A 137 -6.78 1.43 -11.30
N TYR A 138 -5.53 1.03 -11.07
CA TYR A 138 -4.37 1.71 -11.64
C TYR A 138 -4.37 1.64 -13.17
N ALA A 139 -4.66 0.47 -13.74
CA ALA A 139 -4.73 0.27 -15.18
C ALA A 139 -5.80 1.16 -15.83
N ASN A 140 -6.95 1.28 -15.18
CA ASN A 140 -8.05 2.09 -15.74
C ASN A 140 -7.77 3.60 -15.66
N ILE A 141 -7.11 4.06 -14.60
CA ILE A 141 -6.85 5.48 -14.41
C ILE A 141 -5.60 5.94 -15.16
N PHE A 142 -4.53 5.17 -15.11
CA PHE A 142 -3.23 5.57 -15.66
C PHE A 142 -2.81 4.84 -16.94
N ARG A 143 -3.56 3.83 -17.38
CA ARG A 143 -3.20 3.01 -18.55
C ARG A 143 -1.82 2.38 -18.41
N GLN A 144 -1.50 1.96 -17.19
CA GLN A 144 -0.27 1.25 -16.85
C GLN A 144 -0.61 0.06 -15.97
N LYS A 145 0.23 -0.97 -15.98
CA LYS A 145 0.00 -2.16 -15.15
C LYS A 145 0.98 -2.22 -13.98
N ILE A 146 0.47 -2.72 -12.86
CA ILE A 146 1.26 -3.08 -11.70
C ILE A 146 1.41 -4.60 -11.69
N SER A 147 2.64 -5.11 -11.59
CA SER A 147 2.90 -6.55 -11.56
C SER A 147 2.36 -7.18 -10.26
N LYS A 148 1.87 -8.43 -10.36
CA LYS A 148 1.49 -9.26 -9.20
C LYS A 148 2.50 -10.38 -8.92
N ARG A 149 3.61 -10.43 -9.64
CA ARG A 149 4.52 -11.59 -9.64
C ARG A 149 5.10 -11.92 -8.27
N GLN A 150 5.34 -10.92 -7.42
CA GLN A 150 5.96 -11.14 -6.11
C GLN A 150 4.95 -11.39 -4.98
N ARG A 151 3.65 -11.32 -5.27
CA ARG A 151 2.60 -11.40 -4.25
C ARG A 151 2.69 -12.64 -3.37
N LEU A 152 2.96 -13.80 -3.95
CA LEU A 152 2.98 -15.09 -3.26
C LEU A 152 4.38 -15.56 -2.88
N THR A 153 5.37 -14.68 -2.90
CA THR A 153 6.72 -15.00 -2.44
C THR A 153 6.80 -14.96 -0.91
N ASN A 154 7.89 -15.47 -0.35
CA ASN A 154 8.07 -15.52 1.10
C ASN A 154 8.54 -14.17 1.64
N TRP A 155 7.61 -13.41 2.22
CA TRP A 155 7.88 -12.10 2.82
C TRP A 155 8.61 -12.19 4.16
N ASN A 156 8.77 -13.42 4.71
CA ASN A 156 9.56 -13.68 5.91
C ASN A 156 11.00 -14.12 5.61
N ASN A 157 11.43 -14.10 4.35
CA ASN A 157 12.82 -14.42 3.99
C ASN A 157 13.81 -13.59 4.80
N GLU A 158 14.99 -14.15 5.05
CA GLU A 158 16.04 -13.45 5.77
C GLU A 158 16.36 -12.10 5.13
N THR A 159 16.45 -12.08 3.80
CA THR A 159 16.67 -10.86 3.01
C THR A 159 15.61 -10.76 1.92
N LEU A 160 15.00 -9.59 1.75
CA LEU A 160 14.08 -9.34 0.65
C LEU A 160 14.88 -9.14 -0.65
N SER A 161 14.42 -9.75 -1.75
CA SER A 161 15.01 -9.54 -3.07
C SER A 161 14.73 -8.12 -3.57
N GLU A 162 15.51 -7.67 -4.54
CA GLU A 162 15.27 -6.37 -5.19
C GLU A 162 13.88 -6.32 -5.83
N LYS A 163 13.43 -7.43 -6.42
CA LYS A 163 12.09 -7.53 -7.01
C LYS A 163 10.99 -7.43 -5.96
N GLN A 164 11.18 -8.05 -4.80
CA GLN A 164 10.23 -7.94 -3.69
C GLN A 164 10.15 -6.50 -3.17
N LYS A 165 11.29 -5.86 -2.96
CA LYS A 165 11.35 -4.47 -2.49
C LYS A 165 10.62 -3.53 -3.45
N GLN A 166 10.89 -3.65 -4.73
CA GLN A 166 10.28 -2.79 -5.75
C GLN A 166 8.78 -3.05 -5.89
N TYR A 167 8.36 -4.31 -5.84
CA TYR A 167 6.94 -4.68 -5.84
C TYR A 167 6.22 -4.04 -4.66
N ALA A 168 6.74 -4.22 -3.46
CA ALA A 168 6.12 -3.71 -2.23
C ALA A 168 6.04 -2.18 -2.23
N ALA A 169 7.12 -1.52 -2.66
CA ALA A 169 7.17 -0.05 -2.73
C ALA A 169 6.19 0.48 -3.78
N THR A 170 6.07 -0.18 -4.92
CA THR A 170 5.15 0.24 -5.98
C THR A 170 3.70 0.23 -5.50
N ASP A 171 3.29 -0.80 -4.78
CA ASP A 171 1.92 -0.93 -4.29
C ASP A 171 1.55 0.20 -3.31
N ALA A 172 2.43 0.52 -2.37
CA ALA A 172 2.18 1.60 -1.42
C ALA A 172 2.19 2.97 -2.10
N TRP A 173 3.17 3.23 -2.94
CA TRP A 173 3.28 4.48 -3.70
C TRP A 173 2.08 4.70 -4.64
N ALA A 174 1.60 3.63 -5.27
CA ALA A 174 0.45 3.69 -6.17
C ALA A 174 -0.80 4.24 -5.49
N CYS A 175 -0.96 4.02 -4.18
CA CYS A 175 -2.10 4.54 -3.43
C CYS A 175 -2.10 6.07 -3.39
N ILE A 176 -0.93 6.71 -3.26
CA ILE A 176 -0.83 8.17 -3.32
C ILE A 176 -1.22 8.66 -4.72
N GLN A 177 -0.66 8.04 -5.75
CA GLN A 177 -0.92 8.39 -7.14
C GLN A 177 -2.41 8.33 -7.46
N LEU A 178 -3.06 7.25 -7.05
CA LEU A 178 -4.48 7.04 -7.26
C LEU A 178 -5.32 8.06 -6.49
N TYR A 179 -4.99 8.30 -5.23
CA TYR A 179 -5.73 9.26 -4.41
C TYR A 179 -5.70 10.65 -5.04
N GLU A 180 -4.50 11.12 -5.38
CA GLU A 180 -4.32 12.46 -5.95
C GLU A 180 -5.04 12.61 -7.29
N GLU A 181 -4.95 11.59 -8.15
CA GLU A 181 -5.62 11.64 -9.46
C GLU A 181 -7.15 11.55 -9.32
N ILE A 182 -7.66 10.69 -8.46
CA ILE A 182 -9.11 10.57 -8.21
C ILE A 182 -9.65 11.90 -7.67
N MET A 183 -8.96 12.52 -6.72
CA MET A 183 -9.40 13.81 -6.16
C MET A 183 -9.34 14.91 -7.22
N ARG A 184 -8.32 14.92 -8.08
CA ARG A 184 -8.24 15.85 -9.22
C ARG A 184 -9.42 15.66 -10.18
N LEU A 185 -9.75 14.42 -10.52
CA LEU A 185 -10.88 14.10 -11.39
C LEU A 185 -12.21 14.53 -10.79
N LYS A 186 -12.40 14.36 -9.49
CA LYS A 186 -13.61 14.80 -8.79
C LYS A 186 -13.79 16.32 -8.88
N VAL A 187 -12.72 17.07 -8.69
CA VAL A 187 -12.75 18.55 -8.76
C VAL A 187 -13.04 19.02 -10.17
N SER A 188 -12.42 18.41 -11.19
CA SER A 188 -12.58 18.79 -12.59
C SER A 188 -13.87 18.30 -13.23
N GLY A 189 -14.54 17.30 -12.62
CA GLY A 189 -15.70 16.65 -13.19
C GLY A 189 -15.38 15.61 -14.26
N ASP A 190 -14.10 15.35 -14.52
CA ASP A 190 -13.67 14.43 -15.59
C ASP A 190 -13.74 12.95 -15.20
N TYR A 191 -14.04 12.64 -13.93
CA TYR A 191 -14.03 11.28 -13.44
C TYR A 191 -15.01 10.34 -14.15
N GLN A 192 -16.14 10.85 -14.65
CA GLN A 192 -17.12 10.05 -15.39
C GLN A 192 -16.54 9.49 -16.68
N LEU A 193 -15.76 10.29 -17.39
CA LEU A 193 -15.10 9.84 -18.62
C LEU A 193 -13.98 8.84 -18.34
N SER A 194 -13.22 9.04 -17.28
CA SER A 194 -12.11 8.17 -16.91
C SER A 194 -12.59 6.84 -16.33
N LEU A 195 -13.63 6.86 -15.51
CA LEU A 195 -14.11 5.67 -14.78
C LEU A 195 -15.13 4.84 -15.58
N ILE A 196 -15.68 5.35 -16.65
CA ILE A 196 -16.65 4.63 -17.48
C ILE A 196 -16.08 3.34 -18.08
N HIS A 197 -14.76 3.24 -18.19
CA HIS A 197 -14.05 2.09 -18.74
C HIS A 197 -13.65 1.04 -17.70
N ILE A 198 -14.06 1.24 -16.44
CA ILE A 198 -13.68 0.36 -15.33
C ILE A 198 -14.54 -0.91 -15.27
N SER A 199 -15.69 -0.90 -15.85
CA SER A 199 -16.63 -2.04 -15.85
C SER A 199 -16.05 -3.34 -16.41
#